data_9289dcfe0335efac65eae13bff5b64e3
#
_entry.id   9289dcfe0335efac65eae13bff5b64e3
#
_cell.length_a   1.000
_cell.length_b   1.000
_cell.length_c   1.000
_cell.angle_alpha   90.00
_cell.angle_beta   90.00
_cell.angle_gamma   90.00
#
_symmetry.space_group_name_H-M   'P 1'
#
loop_
_entity.id
_entity.type
_entity.pdbx_description
1 polymer ?
#
loop_
_entity_poly.entity_id
_entity_poly.type
_entity_poly.pdbx_seq_one_letter_code
_entity_poly.pdbx_strand_id
1 'polypeptide(L)'
;HTKNLIKKYLEFCDSNRFAIGIIGGGPIGQHHIKMCKEIMNNKITKIYFYDRKKIDIPDGEISVCDSWQEVYEKADIFITCTSSQTRYIDIPINKRKLILDISLRDFKKEAMKSFSRPFIVDDWEEVNRENTDIEYFAKIGDIRKENSITLCDIINSNLSVYYNEKDTIFFAPMGMGVFDVSIADYYYKFAQNNNIGVVLQ
;
A
#
# COMPACT_ATOMS: atom_id res chain seq x y z
N HIS A 1 -4.89 -7.99 0.61
CA HIS A 1 -3.72 -7.59 1.40
C HIS A 1 -3.92 -6.21 1.99
N THR A 2 -3.86 -5.17 1.18
CA THR A 2 -3.95 -3.76 1.56
C THR A 2 -5.16 -3.45 2.43
N LYS A 3 -6.34 -3.96 2.06
CA LYS A 3 -7.59 -3.81 2.84
C LYS A 3 -7.45 -4.28 4.30
N ASN A 4 -6.84 -5.44 4.52
CA ASN A 4 -6.68 -6.00 5.86
C ASN A 4 -5.69 -5.20 6.70
N LEU A 5 -4.59 -4.75 6.10
CA LEU A 5 -3.62 -3.92 6.80
C LEU A 5 -4.21 -2.56 7.18
N ILE A 6 -4.97 -1.91 6.27
CA ILE A 6 -5.66 -0.65 6.60
C ILE A 6 -6.60 -0.86 7.80
N LYS A 7 -7.39 -1.94 7.82
CA LYS A 7 -8.29 -2.23 8.95
C LYS A 7 -7.52 -2.37 10.26
N LYS A 8 -6.43 -3.15 10.28
CA LYS A 8 -5.55 -3.28 11.44
C LYS A 8 -4.94 -1.94 11.87
N TYR A 9 -4.57 -1.09 10.91
CA TYR A 9 -4.05 0.24 11.22
C TYR A 9 -5.12 1.17 11.83
N LEU A 10 -6.35 1.10 11.35
CA LEU A 10 -7.48 1.85 11.92
C LEU A 10 -7.84 1.40 13.35
N GLU A 11 -7.63 0.12 13.67
CA GLU A 11 -7.79 -0.43 15.02
C GLU A 11 -6.63 -0.04 15.94
N PHE A 12 -5.42 0.05 15.39
CA PHE A 12 -4.19 0.39 16.11
C PHE A 12 -4.11 1.88 16.49
N CYS A 13 -4.70 2.75 15.68
CA CYS A 13 -4.64 4.20 15.89
C CYS A 13 -5.79 4.70 16.76
N ASP A 14 -5.48 5.57 17.72
CA ASP A 14 -6.51 6.30 18.50
C ASP A 14 -7.30 7.31 17.66
N SER A 15 -6.76 7.70 16.49
CA SER A 15 -7.44 8.63 15.58
C SER A 15 -8.63 7.96 14.88
N ASN A 16 -9.73 8.67 14.83
CA ASN A 16 -10.93 8.24 14.09
C ASN A 16 -11.03 8.86 12.69
N ARG A 17 -10.10 9.72 12.31
CA ARG A 17 -10.13 10.43 11.02
C ARG A 17 -8.76 10.48 10.38
N PHE A 18 -8.71 10.24 9.07
CA PHE A 18 -7.47 10.10 8.31
C PHE A 18 -7.55 10.81 6.96
N ALA A 19 -6.46 11.46 6.59
CA ALA A 19 -6.22 11.94 5.23
C ALA A 19 -5.57 10.81 4.41
N ILE A 20 -6.12 10.52 3.24
CA ILE A 20 -5.58 9.52 2.31
C ILE A 20 -4.80 10.26 1.22
N GLY A 21 -3.61 9.78 0.91
CA GLY A 21 -2.83 10.26 -0.23
C GLY A 21 -2.60 9.14 -1.23
N ILE A 22 -2.87 9.39 -2.50
CA ILE A 22 -2.66 8.39 -3.56
C ILE A 22 -1.86 9.02 -4.69
N ILE A 23 -0.78 8.34 -5.08
CA ILE A 23 0.01 8.69 -6.25
C ILE A 23 -0.15 7.61 -7.31
N GLY A 24 -0.49 8.03 -8.53
CA GLY A 24 -0.74 7.16 -9.66
C GLY A 24 -2.24 6.90 -9.87
N GLY A 25 -2.77 7.40 -11.00
CA GLY A 25 -4.19 7.37 -11.35
C GLY A 25 -4.59 6.26 -12.32
N GLY A 26 -3.72 5.28 -12.51
CA GLY A 26 -4.03 4.07 -13.26
C GLY A 26 -5.12 3.21 -12.60
N PRO A 27 -5.49 2.07 -13.20
CA PRO A 27 -6.53 1.19 -12.67
C PRO A 27 -6.31 0.80 -11.21
N ILE A 28 -5.05 0.54 -10.81
CA ILE A 28 -4.69 0.17 -9.43
C ILE A 28 -4.99 1.32 -8.46
N GLY A 29 -4.58 2.55 -8.79
CA GLY A 29 -4.86 3.72 -7.95
C GLY A 29 -6.34 3.98 -7.79
N GLN A 30 -7.12 3.89 -8.88
CA GLN A 30 -8.58 4.03 -8.85
C GLN A 30 -9.25 2.96 -7.98
N HIS A 31 -8.79 1.72 -8.05
CA HIS A 31 -9.27 0.65 -7.16
C HIS A 31 -8.94 0.92 -5.69
N HIS A 32 -7.77 1.48 -5.38
CA HIS A 32 -7.41 1.86 -4.01
C HIS A 32 -8.26 3.00 -3.49
N ILE A 33 -8.59 4.01 -4.31
CA ILE A 33 -9.54 5.07 -3.94
C ILE A 33 -10.90 4.45 -3.55
N LYS A 34 -11.45 3.60 -4.43
CA LYS A 34 -12.73 2.94 -4.17
C LYS A 34 -12.70 2.08 -2.91
N MET A 35 -11.66 1.27 -2.75
CA MET A 35 -11.46 0.43 -1.58
C MET A 35 -11.38 1.27 -0.29
N CYS A 36 -10.61 2.36 -0.26
CA CYS A 36 -10.50 3.23 0.91
C CYS A 36 -11.85 3.82 1.28
N LYS A 37 -12.62 4.33 0.31
CA LYS A 37 -13.96 4.85 0.54
C LYS A 37 -14.89 3.80 1.13
N GLU A 38 -14.86 2.58 0.60
CA GLU A 38 -15.69 1.47 1.08
C GLU A 38 -15.38 1.05 2.53
N ILE A 39 -14.08 0.93 2.88
CA ILE A 39 -13.69 0.36 4.18
C ILE A 39 -13.54 1.41 5.28
N MET A 40 -13.28 2.66 4.94
CA MET A 40 -13.04 3.73 5.91
C MET A 40 -14.25 4.65 6.09
N ASN A 41 -15.14 4.72 5.08
CA ASN A 41 -16.38 5.50 5.11
C ASN A 41 -16.19 6.90 5.75
N ASN A 42 -16.86 7.20 6.85
CA ASN A 42 -16.82 8.47 7.57
C ASN A 42 -15.49 8.78 8.29
N LYS A 43 -14.53 7.86 8.25
CA LYS A 43 -13.18 8.07 8.81
C LYS A 43 -12.24 8.84 7.88
N ILE A 44 -12.61 9.05 6.61
CA ILE A 44 -11.82 9.85 5.67
C ILE A 44 -12.10 11.33 5.87
N THR A 45 -11.04 12.12 6.12
CA THR A 45 -11.15 13.59 6.15
C THR A 45 -11.05 14.19 4.77
N LYS A 46 -10.14 13.69 3.95
CA LYS A 46 -9.87 14.13 2.59
C LYS A 46 -9.07 13.09 1.84
N ILE A 47 -9.26 13.00 0.53
CA ILE A 47 -8.40 12.23 -0.36
C ILE A 47 -7.58 13.21 -1.19
N TYR A 48 -6.25 13.14 -1.04
CA TYR A 48 -5.27 13.86 -1.85
C TYR A 48 -4.76 12.94 -2.95
N PHE A 49 -4.69 13.47 -4.14
CA PHE A 49 -4.35 12.68 -5.31
C PHE A 49 -3.34 13.41 -6.21
N TYR A 50 -2.40 12.67 -6.75
CA TYR A 50 -1.48 13.17 -7.77
C TYR A 50 -1.19 12.11 -8.83
N ASP A 51 -1.16 12.52 -10.07
CA ASP A 51 -0.57 11.75 -11.17
C ASP A 51 0.25 12.69 -12.06
N ARG A 52 1.34 12.18 -12.60
CA ARG A 52 2.19 12.93 -13.54
C ARG A 52 1.43 13.34 -14.81
N LYS A 53 0.47 12.52 -15.24
CA LYS A 53 -0.49 12.85 -16.28
C LYS A 53 -1.67 13.54 -15.62
N LYS A 54 -2.13 14.64 -16.22
CA LYS A 54 -3.37 15.26 -15.76
C LYS A 54 -4.53 14.27 -16.00
N ILE A 55 -5.06 13.74 -14.93
CA ILE A 55 -6.22 12.85 -14.93
C ILE A 55 -7.36 13.63 -14.31
N ASP A 56 -8.45 13.72 -15.02
CA ASP A 56 -9.68 14.26 -14.48
C ASP A 56 -10.35 13.19 -13.61
N ILE A 57 -10.52 13.50 -12.35
CA ILE A 57 -11.25 12.64 -11.42
C ILE A 57 -12.51 13.41 -11.04
N PRO A 58 -13.66 13.07 -11.63
CA PRO A 58 -14.93 13.76 -11.39
C PRO A 58 -15.52 13.36 -10.03
N ASP A 59 -14.80 13.64 -8.95
CA ASP A 59 -15.18 13.31 -7.59
C ASP A 59 -14.81 14.48 -6.67
N GLY A 60 -15.81 15.24 -6.24
CA GLY A 60 -15.62 16.42 -5.39
C GLY A 60 -14.99 16.15 -4.01
N GLU A 61 -14.89 14.88 -3.58
CA GLU A 61 -14.23 14.49 -2.34
C GLU A 61 -12.71 14.36 -2.53
N ILE A 62 -12.23 14.33 -3.77
CA ILE A 62 -10.81 14.16 -4.11
C ILE A 62 -10.21 15.53 -4.41
N SER A 63 -9.13 15.87 -3.74
CA SER A 63 -8.28 17.02 -4.04
C SER A 63 -7.12 16.58 -4.91
N VAL A 64 -7.15 16.99 -6.18
CA VAL A 64 -5.99 16.83 -7.07
C VAL A 64 -4.93 17.84 -6.65
N CYS A 65 -3.72 17.35 -6.39
CA CYS A 65 -2.56 18.13 -5.97
C CYS A 65 -1.64 18.41 -7.15
N ASP A 66 -0.85 19.48 -7.06
CA ASP A 66 0.10 19.86 -8.13
C ASP A 66 1.40 19.03 -8.07
N SER A 67 1.67 18.38 -6.95
CA SER A 67 2.89 17.59 -6.75
C SER A 67 2.66 16.38 -5.85
N TRP A 68 3.53 15.37 -6.01
CA TRP A 68 3.54 14.22 -5.12
C TRP A 68 3.97 14.59 -3.69
N GLN A 69 4.81 15.61 -3.54
CA GLN A 69 5.28 16.12 -2.25
C GLN A 69 4.09 16.59 -1.39
N GLU A 70 3.19 17.33 -2.00
CA GLU A 70 1.98 17.81 -1.32
C GLU A 70 1.11 16.66 -0.83
N VAL A 71 0.92 15.62 -1.66
CA VAL A 71 0.17 14.42 -1.28
C VAL A 71 0.87 13.69 -0.15
N TYR A 72 2.21 13.51 -0.26
CA TYR A 72 3.02 12.83 0.74
C TYR A 72 2.98 13.51 2.10
N GLU A 73 3.07 14.84 2.13
CA GLU A 73 3.03 15.62 3.35
C GLU A 73 1.68 15.55 4.05
N LYS A 74 0.58 15.73 3.30
CA LYS A 74 -0.77 15.83 3.84
C LYS A 74 -1.35 14.49 4.31
N ALA A 75 -0.95 13.38 3.70
CA ALA A 75 -1.52 12.07 3.96
C ALA A 75 -1.11 11.47 5.31
N ASP A 76 -2.05 10.81 5.98
CA ASP A 76 -1.83 9.90 7.11
C ASP A 76 -1.70 8.45 6.62
N ILE A 77 -2.42 8.09 5.57
CA ILE A 77 -2.26 6.84 4.82
C ILE A 77 -1.84 7.21 3.41
N PHE A 78 -0.65 6.80 3.02
CA PHE A 78 -0.05 7.14 1.73
C PHE A 78 0.14 5.90 0.87
N ILE A 79 -0.36 5.94 -0.36
CA ILE A 79 -0.41 4.80 -1.26
C ILE A 79 0.27 5.16 -2.57
N THR A 80 1.28 4.39 -2.98
CA THR A 80 1.90 4.53 -4.29
C THR A 80 1.37 3.48 -5.25
N CYS A 81 0.91 3.92 -6.42
CA CYS A 81 0.38 3.08 -7.49
C CYS A 81 0.97 3.50 -8.83
N THR A 82 2.27 3.83 -8.86
CA THR A 82 2.93 4.36 -10.04
C THR A 82 3.55 3.26 -10.90
N SER A 83 3.91 3.61 -12.12
CA SER A 83 4.74 2.80 -13.03
C SER A 83 6.14 3.38 -13.18
N SER A 84 6.64 4.08 -12.16
CA SER A 84 7.94 4.71 -12.19
C SER A 84 9.06 3.69 -12.38
N GLN A 85 10.03 4.04 -13.21
CA GLN A 85 11.24 3.24 -13.37
C GLN A 85 12.39 3.72 -12.47
N THR A 86 12.20 4.87 -11.81
CA THR A 86 13.21 5.50 -10.95
C THR A 86 12.59 5.93 -9.64
N ARG A 87 13.34 5.75 -8.54
CA ARG A 87 12.97 6.21 -7.21
C ARG A 87 13.02 7.73 -7.14
N TYR A 88 11.99 8.35 -6.59
CA TYR A 88 11.87 9.81 -6.55
C TYR A 88 11.48 10.37 -5.18
N ILE A 89 10.90 9.57 -4.30
CA ILE A 89 10.52 10.01 -2.95
C ILE A 89 11.76 9.98 -2.06
N ASP A 90 12.27 11.15 -1.72
CA ASP A 90 13.50 11.35 -0.93
C ASP A 90 13.27 12.13 0.38
N ILE A 91 12.04 12.53 0.65
CA ILE A 91 11.70 13.33 1.83
C ILE A 91 11.52 12.39 3.03
N PRO A 92 12.32 12.56 4.11
CA PRO A 92 12.12 11.84 5.36
C PRO A 92 10.76 12.14 6.00
N ILE A 93 10.20 11.16 6.69
CA ILE A 93 8.98 11.34 7.47
C ILE A 93 9.30 11.89 8.86
N ASN A 94 8.49 12.85 9.30
CA ASN A 94 8.56 13.45 10.61
C ASN A 94 7.29 13.26 11.46
N LYS A 95 6.32 12.48 10.93
CA LYS A 95 5.05 12.17 11.62
C LYS A 95 4.64 10.73 11.37
N ARG A 96 3.79 10.19 12.24
CA ARG A 96 3.17 8.88 12.03
C ARG A 96 2.50 8.80 10.66
N LYS A 97 2.72 7.69 9.96
CA LYS A 97 2.12 7.43 8.66
C LYS A 97 2.05 5.93 8.37
N LEU A 98 0.98 5.49 7.73
CA LEU A 98 0.96 4.20 7.04
C LEU A 98 1.34 4.41 5.58
N ILE A 99 2.38 3.74 5.13
CA ILE A 99 2.82 3.75 3.72
C ILE A 99 2.50 2.40 3.11
N LEU A 100 1.80 2.42 2.00
CA LEU A 100 1.45 1.27 1.18
C LEU A 100 2.16 1.41 -0.16
N ASP A 101 3.32 0.78 -0.27
CA ASP A 101 4.17 0.78 -1.47
C ASP A 101 3.70 -0.30 -2.44
N ILE A 102 2.61 0.00 -3.18
CA ILE A 102 2.00 -0.92 -4.14
C ILE A 102 2.74 -0.91 -5.48
N SER A 103 3.46 0.14 -5.75
CA SER A 103 4.44 0.20 -6.84
C SER A 103 5.76 -0.45 -6.41
N LEU A 104 6.74 -0.46 -7.31
CA LEU A 104 7.98 -1.20 -7.06
C LEU A 104 9.17 -0.29 -6.74
N ARG A 105 9.15 0.99 -7.18
CA ARG A 105 10.35 1.83 -7.27
C ARG A 105 10.04 3.30 -7.04
N ASP A 106 9.60 3.64 -5.85
CA ASP A 106 9.22 5.01 -5.53
C ASP A 106 10.14 5.66 -4.49
N PHE A 107 10.66 4.88 -3.52
CA PHE A 107 11.36 5.43 -2.36
C PHE A 107 12.89 5.38 -2.49
N LYS A 108 13.54 6.51 -2.26
CA LYS A 108 14.99 6.60 -2.07
C LYS A 108 15.37 6.28 -0.62
N LYS A 109 16.65 5.94 -0.40
CA LYS A 109 17.17 5.60 0.94
C LYS A 109 16.95 6.71 1.98
N GLU A 110 16.97 7.96 1.55
CA GLU A 110 16.79 9.13 2.41
C GLU A 110 15.43 9.10 3.11
N ALA A 111 14.36 8.78 2.36
CA ALA A 111 13.02 8.63 2.91
C ALA A 111 12.91 7.37 3.79
N MET A 112 13.35 6.22 3.27
CA MET A 112 13.15 4.93 3.94
C MET A 112 13.93 4.79 5.25
N LYS A 113 15.03 5.52 5.45
CA LYS A 113 15.75 5.58 6.73
C LYS A 113 14.92 6.14 7.87
N SER A 114 13.89 6.93 7.56
CA SER A 114 12.97 7.50 8.55
C SER A 114 11.80 6.59 8.91
N PHE A 115 11.63 5.45 8.21
CA PHE A 115 10.53 4.52 8.48
C PHE A 115 10.88 3.59 9.63
N SER A 116 9.88 3.26 10.45
CA SER A 116 10.07 2.36 11.59
C SER A 116 10.27 0.91 11.13
N ARG A 117 10.90 0.13 11.98
CA ARG A 117 11.12 -1.31 11.75
C ARG A 117 10.21 -2.12 12.69
N PRO A 118 9.84 -3.32 12.30
CA PRO A 118 10.17 -4.04 11.06
C PRO A 118 9.42 -3.49 9.84
N PHE A 119 9.84 -3.82 8.61
CA PHE A 119 9.04 -3.59 7.41
C PHE A 119 8.06 -4.75 7.20
N ILE A 120 6.85 -4.45 6.73
CA ILE A 120 5.86 -5.47 6.42
C ILE A 120 5.97 -5.83 4.94
N VAL A 121 6.05 -7.12 4.65
CA VAL A 121 6.09 -7.67 3.29
C VAL A 121 5.05 -8.80 3.17
N ASP A 122 4.74 -9.24 1.97
CA ASP A 122 3.96 -10.46 1.78
C ASP A 122 4.84 -11.71 1.85
N ASP A 123 5.97 -11.71 1.17
CA ASP A 123 7.02 -12.73 1.25
C ASP A 123 8.38 -12.10 0.99
N TRP A 124 9.39 -12.46 1.80
CA TRP A 124 10.74 -11.86 1.70
C TRP A 124 11.43 -12.17 0.37
N GLU A 125 11.33 -13.40 -0.10
CA GLU A 125 12.00 -13.82 -1.34
C GLU A 125 11.32 -13.16 -2.56
N GLU A 126 9.99 -13.03 -2.52
CA GLU A 126 9.22 -12.38 -3.59
C GLU A 126 9.50 -10.88 -3.67
N VAL A 127 9.53 -10.16 -2.55
CA VAL A 127 9.79 -8.71 -2.57
C VAL A 127 11.24 -8.36 -2.85
N ASN A 128 12.17 -9.31 -2.68
CA ASN A 128 13.60 -9.09 -2.86
C ASN A 128 14.08 -9.39 -4.28
N ARG A 129 13.25 -9.07 -5.27
CA ARG A 129 13.50 -9.22 -6.71
C ARG A 129 12.90 -8.06 -7.51
N GLU A 130 13.15 -8.02 -8.82
CA GLU A 130 12.58 -7.04 -9.76
C GLU A 130 12.94 -5.58 -9.45
N ASN A 131 14.05 -5.37 -8.76
CA ASN A 131 14.52 -4.05 -8.35
C ASN A 131 13.49 -3.27 -7.52
N THR A 132 12.76 -3.98 -6.65
CA THR A 132 11.82 -3.34 -5.71
C THR A 132 12.56 -2.41 -4.73
N ASP A 133 11.81 -1.59 -4.01
CA ASP A 133 12.39 -0.75 -2.96
C ASP A 133 12.99 -1.60 -1.83
N ILE A 134 12.38 -2.73 -1.48
CA ILE A 134 12.93 -3.69 -0.50
C ILE A 134 14.24 -4.30 -1.00
N GLU A 135 14.30 -4.79 -2.24
CA GLU A 135 15.54 -5.36 -2.82
C GLU A 135 16.67 -4.33 -2.82
N TYR A 136 16.38 -3.09 -3.22
CA TYR A 136 17.35 -2.02 -3.20
C TYR A 136 17.91 -1.76 -1.80
N PHE A 137 17.05 -1.73 -0.78
CA PHE A 137 17.44 -1.52 0.61
C PHE A 137 18.22 -2.71 1.19
N ALA A 138 17.85 -3.93 0.81
CA ALA A 138 18.60 -5.13 1.18
C ALA A 138 20.01 -5.11 0.56
N LYS A 139 20.15 -4.73 -0.70
CA LYS A 139 21.44 -4.64 -1.39
C LYS A 139 22.40 -3.61 -0.78
N ILE A 140 21.89 -2.51 -0.28
CA ILE A 140 22.74 -1.51 0.41
C ILE A 140 22.92 -1.78 1.91
N GLY A 141 22.40 -2.91 2.41
CA GLY A 141 22.59 -3.38 3.78
C GLY A 141 21.74 -2.70 4.85
N ASP A 142 20.76 -1.90 4.45
CA ASP A 142 19.89 -1.15 5.40
C ASP A 142 18.74 -2.01 5.95
N ILE A 143 18.41 -3.13 5.29
CA ILE A 143 17.36 -4.07 5.71
C ILE A 143 17.80 -5.52 5.48
N ARG A 144 17.32 -6.42 6.34
CA ARG A 144 17.52 -7.88 6.24
C ARG A 144 16.21 -8.58 6.56
N LYS A 145 16.14 -9.88 6.23
CA LYS A 145 14.98 -10.73 6.53
C LYS A 145 14.56 -10.65 7.99
N GLU A 146 15.53 -10.63 8.90
CA GLU A 146 15.30 -10.63 10.35
C GLU A 146 14.66 -9.33 10.87
N ASN A 147 14.72 -8.24 10.11
CA ASN A 147 14.04 -6.99 10.45
C ASN A 147 12.88 -6.68 9.50
N SER A 148 12.29 -7.72 8.94
CA SER A 148 11.00 -7.69 8.24
C SER A 148 10.02 -8.68 8.89
N ILE A 149 8.73 -8.45 8.68
CA ILE A 149 7.64 -9.34 9.11
C ILE A 149 6.68 -9.53 7.97
N THR A 150 5.94 -10.63 8.01
CA THR A 150 4.96 -10.89 6.97
C THR A 150 3.60 -10.27 7.28
N LEU A 151 2.80 -10.05 6.24
CA LEU A 151 1.41 -9.66 6.44
C LEU A 151 0.62 -10.71 7.24
N CYS A 152 0.97 -12.00 7.13
CA CYS A 152 0.38 -13.07 7.94
C CYS A 152 0.65 -12.87 9.42
N ASP A 153 1.85 -12.45 9.81
CA ASP A 153 2.18 -12.15 11.20
C ASP A 153 1.29 -11.03 11.75
N ILE A 154 1.06 -9.99 10.95
CA ILE A 154 0.17 -8.87 11.32
C ILE A 154 -1.29 -9.30 11.40
N ILE A 155 -1.76 -10.17 10.51
CA ILE A 155 -3.15 -10.65 10.53
C ILE A 155 -3.42 -11.49 11.79
N ASN A 156 -2.45 -12.32 12.18
CA ASN A 156 -2.54 -13.23 13.32
C ASN A 156 -2.21 -12.57 14.68
N SER A 157 -1.74 -11.32 14.66
CA SER A 157 -1.38 -10.54 15.85
C SER A 157 -1.99 -9.13 15.80
N ASN A 158 -1.48 -8.22 16.61
CA ASN A 158 -1.81 -6.80 16.56
C ASN A 158 -0.59 -5.98 16.17
N LEU A 159 -0.79 -4.85 15.49
CA LEU A 159 0.29 -3.93 15.13
C LEU A 159 1.06 -3.43 16.37
N SER A 160 0.40 -3.30 17.52
CA SER A 160 1.02 -2.91 18.79
C SER A 160 2.10 -3.87 19.31
N VAL A 161 2.17 -5.09 18.78
CA VAL A 161 3.27 -6.04 19.09
C VAL A 161 4.59 -5.56 18.47
N TYR A 162 4.51 -4.87 17.34
CA TYR A 162 5.67 -4.50 16.52
C TYR A 162 5.95 -2.99 16.48
N TYR A 163 4.91 -2.16 16.71
CA TYR A 163 4.98 -0.72 16.53
C TYR A 163 4.39 0.05 17.70
N ASN A 164 4.90 1.26 17.89
CA ASN A 164 4.33 2.27 18.77
C ASN A 164 3.44 3.22 17.95
N GLU A 165 2.56 3.95 18.62
CA GLU A 165 1.61 4.87 17.97
C GLU A 165 2.25 5.99 17.13
N LYS A 166 3.52 6.31 17.37
CA LYS A 166 4.26 7.35 16.63
C LYS A 166 5.00 6.80 15.41
N ASP A 167 5.03 5.49 15.27
CA ASP A 167 5.81 4.82 14.23
C ASP A 167 5.21 5.03 12.83
N THR A 168 6.09 5.11 11.86
CA THR A 168 5.74 5.02 10.44
C THR A 168 5.81 3.59 10.01
N ILE A 169 4.68 3.05 9.61
CA ILE A 169 4.55 1.65 9.16
C ILE A 169 4.69 1.61 7.64
N PHE A 170 5.59 0.78 7.16
CA PHE A 170 5.84 0.58 5.74
C PHE A 170 5.47 -0.83 5.31
N PHE A 171 4.62 -0.94 4.29
CA PHE A 171 4.19 -2.20 3.68
C PHE A 171 4.50 -2.19 2.20
N ALA A 172 5.28 -3.15 1.74
CA ALA A 172 5.64 -3.35 0.34
C ALA A 172 5.31 -4.78 -0.09
N PRO A 173 4.14 -5.02 -0.69
CA PRO A 173 3.80 -6.31 -1.28
C PRO A 173 4.36 -6.43 -2.69
N MET A 174 4.79 -7.62 -3.07
CA MET A 174 5.09 -7.96 -4.47
C MET A 174 3.90 -8.63 -5.16
N GLY A 175 3.08 -9.32 -4.39
CA GLY A 175 2.07 -10.25 -4.87
C GLY A 175 2.62 -11.68 -4.93
N MET A 176 1.75 -12.64 -4.70
CA MET A 176 2.10 -14.07 -4.75
C MET A 176 1.11 -14.80 -5.65
N GLY A 177 1.61 -15.69 -6.51
CA GLY A 177 0.77 -16.47 -7.43
C GLY A 177 -0.33 -17.28 -6.75
N VAL A 178 -0.16 -17.64 -5.47
CA VAL A 178 -1.21 -18.32 -4.67
C VAL A 178 -2.49 -17.47 -4.57
N PHE A 179 -2.40 -16.15 -4.64
CA PHE A 179 -3.58 -15.29 -4.61
C PHE A 179 -4.33 -15.31 -5.91
N ASP A 180 -3.61 -15.31 -7.04
CA ASP A 180 -4.21 -15.42 -8.37
C ASP A 180 -4.93 -16.75 -8.52
N VAL A 181 -4.29 -17.84 -8.09
CA VAL A 181 -4.90 -19.18 -8.07
C VAL A 181 -6.13 -19.23 -7.16
N SER A 182 -6.07 -18.63 -5.96
CA SER A 182 -7.20 -18.61 -5.03
C SER A 182 -8.39 -17.81 -5.59
N ILE A 183 -8.13 -16.70 -6.26
CA ILE A 183 -9.17 -15.89 -6.93
C ILE A 183 -9.74 -16.66 -8.13
N ALA A 184 -8.90 -17.29 -8.93
CA ALA A 184 -9.33 -18.12 -10.07
C ALA A 184 -10.22 -19.27 -9.61
N ASP A 185 -9.84 -19.99 -8.54
CA ASP A 185 -10.66 -21.07 -7.96
C ASP A 185 -12.01 -20.55 -7.45
N TYR A 186 -12.01 -19.39 -6.77
CA TYR A 186 -13.25 -18.75 -6.32
C TYR A 186 -14.20 -18.44 -7.50
N TYR A 187 -13.70 -17.80 -8.55
CA TYR A 187 -14.52 -17.47 -9.72
C TYR A 187 -14.94 -18.71 -10.50
N TYR A 188 -14.09 -19.73 -10.58
CA TYR A 188 -14.43 -21.00 -11.20
C TYR A 188 -15.60 -21.68 -10.47
N LYS A 189 -15.53 -21.81 -9.16
CA LYS A 189 -16.61 -22.35 -8.33
C LYS A 189 -17.89 -21.51 -8.42
N PHE A 190 -17.75 -20.18 -8.41
CA PHE A 190 -18.87 -19.26 -8.57
C PHE A 190 -19.56 -19.46 -9.92
N ALA A 191 -18.79 -19.55 -11.01
CA ALA A 191 -19.32 -19.79 -12.36
C ALA A 191 -20.05 -21.14 -12.47
N GLN A 192 -19.45 -22.22 -11.93
CA GLN A 192 -20.10 -23.53 -11.88
C GLN A 192 -21.44 -23.49 -11.12
N ASN A 193 -21.45 -22.90 -9.93
CA ASN A 193 -22.66 -22.87 -9.09
C ASN A 193 -23.78 -22.01 -9.69
N ASN A 194 -23.46 -21.07 -10.56
CA ASN A 194 -24.42 -20.17 -11.20
C ASN A 194 -24.65 -20.47 -12.70
N ASN A 195 -24.09 -21.56 -13.21
CA ASN A 195 -24.17 -21.95 -14.63
C ASN A 195 -23.71 -20.82 -15.57
N ILE A 196 -22.63 -20.12 -15.22
CA ILE A 196 -22.03 -19.04 -16.01
C ILE A 196 -20.85 -19.61 -16.81
N GLY A 197 -20.79 -19.30 -18.11
CA GLY A 197 -19.72 -19.74 -19.00
C GLY A 197 -20.05 -20.95 -19.82
N VAL A 198 -19.06 -21.47 -20.56
CA VAL A 198 -19.17 -22.65 -21.43
C VAL A 198 -18.05 -23.62 -21.06
N VAL A 199 -18.43 -24.90 -20.92
CA VAL A 199 -17.44 -25.97 -20.75
C VAL A 199 -16.90 -26.33 -22.14
N LEU A 200 -15.62 -26.08 -22.36
CA LEU A 200 -14.92 -26.48 -23.56
C LEU A 200 -14.64 -27.99 -23.47
N GLN A 201 -15.02 -28.73 -24.51
CA GLN A 201 -14.73 -30.14 -24.66
C GLN A 201 -13.34 -30.36 -25.25
#